data_fa49ef84576949f70909fb7b51cfa36e
#
_entry.id   fa49ef84576949f70909fb7b51cfa36e
#
_cell.length_a   1.000
_cell.length_b   1.000
_cell.length_c   1.000
_cell.angle_alpha   90.00
_cell.angle_beta   90.00
_cell.angle_gamma   90.00
#
_symmetry.space_group_name_H-M   'P 1'
#
loop_
_entity.id
_entity.type
_entity.pdbx_description
1 polymer ?
#
loop_
_entity_poly.entity_id
_entity_poly.type
_entity_poly.pdbx_seq_one_letter_code
_entity_poly.pdbx_strand_id
1 'polypeptide(L)'
;VRFKLKMIALAIVGGFFSMSAANACNEALTKDSLQACSQDPDWLVRYAASLNVKKRYTEAADLLEGVLMQYPDAKGAVDQYNKALAGLDNQNKPQIQPIQPDIPPQQWQINTGLQLRSGYSDNLNQAPSQPTLQLTLPSGPVAVELQSQFRKQAGFGVESQLTANAMRTMADGLQWQVRGEFFNRETEYGGYADYQGVNLLSSLMQHEDDGRETGGALGFNVLRYGGDVYLYAGQLMLRHTAKKGQYCRPQIGGDFLWQRQDGRPLLDSRYTGLMAGVICDTKVGLYSAVVSAGWDWATSERPGGDQQRGKLEVIGIWPTDFISQDSFVKAYTNIFQSNDMQAYSPWLGNGASRYINRIGLGLDYDWPLSLVADNWRGVASVKWQNQNSNISLFEMNTMEGWLGVRVAW
;
A
#
# COMPACT_ATOMS: atom_id res chain seq x y z
N VAL A 1 -8.43 -34.06 1.38
CA VAL A 1 -9.55 -33.77 2.28
C VAL A 1 -10.64 -33.08 1.44
N ARG A 2 -11.74 -33.82 1.17
CA ARG A 2 -12.87 -33.35 0.37
C ARG A 2 -13.86 -32.64 1.28
N PHE A 3 -14.10 -31.35 1.07
CA PHE A 3 -15.23 -30.63 1.69
C PHE A 3 -16.47 -30.82 0.81
N LYS A 4 -17.50 -31.46 1.38
CA LYS A 4 -18.86 -31.57 0.80
C LYS A 4 -19.67 -30.36 1.22
N LEU A 5 -20.06 -29.52 0.26
CA LEU A 5 -21.10 -28.51 0.44
C LEU A 5 -22.45 -29.22 0.53
N LYS A 6 -23.16 -29.06 1.63
CA LYS A 6 -24.59 -29.47 1.77
C LYS A 6 -25.46 -28.30 1.34
N MET A 7 -26.13 -28.46 0.21
CA MET A 7 -27.30 -27.66 -0.15
C MET A 7 -28.46 -28.03 0.78
N ILE A 8 -29.01 -27.02 1.46
CA ILE A 8 -30.29 -27.14 2.16
C ILE A 8 -31.35 -26.51 1.26
N ALA A 9 -32.20 -27.38 0.71
CA ALA A 9 -33.40 -26.97 0.00
C ALA A 9 -34.51 -26.74 1.06
N LEU A 10 -35.04 -25.50 1.11
CA LEU A 10 -36.21 -25.18 1.93
C LEU A 10 -37.45 -25.18 1.01
N ALA A 11 -38.32 -26.13 1.21
CA ALA A 11 -39.60 -26.23 0.52
C ALA A 11 -40.58 -25.21 1.11
N ILE A 12 -41.17 -24.40 0.22
CA ILE A 12 -42.24 -23.45 0.56
C ILE A 12 -43.58 -24.18 0.40
N VAL A 13 -44.29 -24.30 1.50
CA VAL A 13 -45.69 -24.74 1.52
C VAL A 13 -46.57 -23.52 1.25
N GLY A 14 -47.29 -23.54 0.15
CA GLY A 14 -48.27 -22.53 -0.19
C GLY A 14 -49.54 -22.63 0.65
N GLY A 15 -50.04 -21.49 1.08
CA GLY A 15 -51.37 -21.35 1.67
C GLY A 15 -52.05 -20.10 1.11
N PHE A 16 -53.08 -20.32 0.33
CA PHE A 16 -53.99 -19.32 -0.22
C PHE A 16 -54.66 -18.49 0.88
N PHE A 17 -54.49 -17.16 0.81
CA PHE A 17 -55.48 -16.20 1.28
C PHE A 17 -55.56 -15.06 0.28
N SER A 18 -56.49 -15.17 -0.64
CA SER A 18 -56.97 -14.05 -1.45
C SER A 18 -58.14 -13.40 -0.75
N MET A 19 -57.93 -12.18 -0.22
CA MET A 19 -59.04 -11.26 0.07
C MET A 19 -58.58 -9.80 -0.03
N SER A 20 -59.09 -9.13 -1.05
CA SER A 20 -59.34 -7.69 -1.20
C SER A 20 -58.39 -6.70 -0.50
N ALA A 21 -57.25 -6.43 -1.14
CA ALA A 21 -56.31 -5.35 -0.79
C ALA A 21 -56.50 -4.07 -1.66
N ALA A 22 -57.65 -3.93 -2.34
CA ALA A 22 -57.80 -2.86 -3.35
C ALA A 22 -57.97 -1.42 -2.79
N ASN A 23 -58.12 -1.23 -1.48
CA ASN A 23 -58.38 0.10 -0.89
C ASN A 23 -57.26 0.59 0.08
N ALA A 24 -56.26 -0.21 0.41
CA ALA A 24 -55.22 0.17 1.39
C ALA A 24 -54.09 1.02 0.83
N CYS A 25 -53.90 1.07 -0.50
CA CYS A 25 -52.75 1.71 -1.14
C CYS A 25 -52.96 3.20 -1.46
N ASN A 26 -54.04 3.82 -0.99
CA ASN A 26 -54.32 5.24 -1.28
C ASN A 26 -53.92 6.22 -0.16
N GLU A 27 -53.57 5.79 1.06
CA GLU A 27 -53.52 6.74 2.18
C GLU A 27 -52.17 7.00 2.84
N ALA A 28 -51.13 6.22 2.69
CA ALA A 28 -49.82 6.58 3.29
C ALA A 28 -48.63 5.98 2.59
N LEU A 29 -47.67 6.83 2.18
CA LEU A 29 -46.38 6.43 1.65
C LEU A 29 -45.39 6.12 2.79
N THR A 30 -45.66 5.07 3.57
CA THR A 30 -44.84 4.65 4.72
C THR A 30 -44.20 3.28 4.48
N LYS A 31 -43.14 2.97 5.22
CA LYS A 31 -42.48 1.67 5.16
C LYS A 31 -43.39 0.53 5.60
N ASP A 32 -44.29 0.80 6.52
CA ASP A 32 -45.26 -0.21 7.03
C ASP A 32 -46.31 -0.57 5.99
N SER A 33 -46.67 0.35 5.09
CA SER A 33 -47.57 0.13 3.98
C SER A 33 -46.94 -0.59 2.79
N LEU A 34 -45.61 -0.71 2.74
CA LEU A 34 -44.85 -1.32 1.63
C LEU A 34 -45.25 -2.80 1.44
N GLN A 35 -45.43 -3.54 2.53
CA GLN A 35 -45.79 -4.96 2.47
C GLN A 35 -47.22 -5.17 1.97
N ALA A 36 -48.14 -4.30 2.35
CA ALA A 36 -49.53 -4.35 1.92
C ALA A 36 -49.73 -3.92 0.45
N CYS A 37 -48.87 -3.00 -0.05
CA CYS A 37 -48.98 -2.41 -1.38
C CYS A 37 -47.89 -2.91 -2.35
N SER A 38 -47.21 -4.01 -2.04
CA SER A 38 -46.12 -4.59 -2.82
C SER A 38 -46.51 -5.05 -4.23
N GLN A 39 -47.79 -5.15 -4.53
CA GLN A 39 -48.33 -5.56 -5.84
C GLN A 39 -48.94 -4.40 -6.63
N ASP A 40 -48.93 -3.19 -6.11
CA ASP A 40 -49.42 -1.99 -6.80
C ASP A 40 -48.27 -1.17 -7.37
N PRO A 41 -47.99 -1.27 -8.69
CA PRO A 41 -46.84 -0.59 -9.29
C PRO A 41 -46.96 0.94 -9.20
N ASP A 42 -48.14 1.51 -9.27
CA ASP A 42 -48.34 2.95 -9.17
C ASP A 42 -48.04 3.48 -7.74
N TRP A 43 -48.38 2.70 -6.75
CA TRP A 43 -48.07 3.01 -5.36
C TRP A 43 -46.54 2.90 -5.11
N LEU A 44 -45.90 1.83 -5.60
CA LEU A 44 -44.45 1.61 -5.47
C LEU A 44 -43.65 2.74 -6.11
N VAL A 45 -44.06 3.21 -7.32
CA VAL A 45 -43.43 4.35 -7.98
C VAL A 45 -43.60 5.64 -7.17
N ARG A 46 -44.79 5.90 -6.61
CA ARG A 46 -44.99 7.08 -5.75
C ARG A 46 -44.17 7.00 -4.46
N TYR A 47 -44.05 5.82 -3.87
CA TYR A 47 -43.23 5.60 -2.68
C TYR A 47 -41.76 5.84 -2.97
N ALA A 48 -41.25 5.30 -4.08
CA ALA A 48 -39.88 5.56 -4.54
C ALA A 48 -39.64 7.04 -4.81
N ALA A 49 -40.61 7.73 -5.41
CA ALA A 49 -40.51 9.19 -5.60
C ALA A 49 -40.38 9.93 -4.24
N SER A 50 -41.09 9.47 -3.21
CA SER A 50 -40.93 10.03 -1.85
C SER A 50 -39.54 9.76 -1.24
N LEU A 51 -38.95 8.61 -1.52
CA LEU A 51 -37.57 8.28 -1.12
C LEU A 51 -36.56 9.17 -1.83
N ASN A 52 -36.76 9.41 -3.14
CA ASN A 52 -35.93 10.36 -3.90
C ASN A 52 -35.96 11.78 -3.31
N VAL A 53 -37.14 12.27 -2.91
CA VAL A 53 -37.28 13.58 -2.24
C VAL A 53 -36.53 13.61 -0.90
N LYS A 54 -36.56 12.49 -0.15
CA LYS A 54 -35.84 12.33 1.12
C LYS A 54 -34.35 12.03 0.94
N LYS A 55 -33.81 12.05 -0.30
CA LYS A 55 -32.43 11.74 -0.66
C LYS A 55 -31.97 10.31 -0.31
N ARG A 56 -32.92 9.38 -0.14
CA ARG A 56 -32.68 7.95 0.09
C ARG A 56 -32.59 7.21 -1.25
N TYR A 57 -31.62 7.61 -2.07
CA TYR A 57 -31.54 7.22 -3.47
C TYR A 57 -31.26 5.72 -3.68
N THR A 58 -30.46 5.09 -2.81
CA THR A 58 -30.20 3.64 -2.88
C THR A 58 -31.50 2.85 -2.74
N GLU A 59 -32.28 3.15 -1.72
CA GLU A 59 -33.54 2.45 -1.47
C GLU A 59 -34.59 2.72 -2.57
N ALA A 60 -34.56 3.93 -3.15
CA ALA A 60 -35.40 4.25 -4.29
C ALA A 60 -35.00 3.47 -5.55
N ALA A 61 -33.69 3.34 -5.80
CA ALA A 61 -33.19 2.59 -6.96
C ALA A 61 -33.50 1.11 -6.84
N ASP A 62 -33.18 0.48 -5.70
CA ASP A 62 -33.45 -0.95 -5.46
C ASP A 62 -34.93 -1.30 -5.59
N LEU A 63 -35.81 -0.43 -5.07
CA LEU A 63 -37.27 -0.62 -5.17
C LEU A 63 -37.71 -0.51 -6.64
N LEU A 64 -37.25 0.49 -7.37
CA LEU A 64 -37.65 0.74 -8.76
C LEU A 64 -37.07 -0.29 -9.72
N GLU A 65 -35.90 -0.84 -9.45
CA GLU A 65 -35.36 -1.97 -10.20
C GLU A 65 -36.29 -3.19 -10.07
N GLY A 66 -36.74 -3.50 -8.87
CA GLY A 66 -37.73 -4.55 -8.64
C GLY A 66 -39.06 -4.27 -9.38
N VAL A 67 -39.54 -3.03 -9.35
CA VAL A 67 -40.75 -2.62 -10.10
C VAL A 67 -40.57 -2.78 -11.60
N LEU A 68 -39.46 -2.34 -12.17
CA LEU A 68 -39.19 -2.43 -13.60
C LEU A 68 -39.00 -3.87 -14.07
N MET A 69 -38.43 -4.75 -13.23
CA MET A 69 -38.34 -6.17 -13.54
C MET A 69 -39.71 -6.87 -13.59
N GLN A 70 -40.62 -6.45 -12.72
CA GLN A 70 -41.92 -7.11 -12.56
C GLN A 70 -43.02 -6.42 -13.40
N TYR A 71 -42.92 -5.12 -13.61
CA TYR A 71 -43.87 -4.26 -14.33
C TYR A 71 -43.11 -3.29 -15.27
N PRO A 72 -42.59 -3.76 -16.43
CA PRO A 72 -41.74 -2.94 -17.31
C PRO A 72 -42.41 -1.65 -17.80
N ASP A 73 -43.74 -1.67 -17.91
CA ASP A 73 -44.56 -0.54 -18.40
C ASP A 73 -45.10 0.36 -17.28
N ALA A 74 -44.62 0.20 -16.04
CA ALA A 74 -45.07 1.01 -14.90
C ALA A 74 -44.79 2.51 -15.16
N LYS A 75 -45.86 3.30 -15.18
CA LYS A 75 -45.79 4.70 -15.59
C LYS A 75 -44.93 5.54 -14.63
N GLY A 76 -43.88 6.16 -15.17
CA GLY A 76 -42.96 7.01 -14.41
C GLY A 76 -41.88 6.25 -13.62
N ALA A 77 -41.84 4.90 -13.65
CA ALA A 77 -40.82 4.11 -12.96
C ALA A 77 -39.41 4.40 -13.49
N VAL A 78 -39.24 4.45 -14.81
CA VAL A 78 -37.96 4.76 -15.47
C VAL A 78 -37.46 6.17 -15.10
N ASP A 79 -38.37 7.16 -15.08
CA ASP A 79 -38.00 8.54 -14.73
C ASP A 79 -37.55 8.65 -13.28
N GLN A 80 -38.24 7.98 -12.35
CA GLN A 80 -37.89 7.97 -10.94
C GLN A 80 -36.61 7.16 -10.69
N TYR A 81 -36.37 6.09 -11.44
CA TYR A 81 -35.15 5.29 -11.37
C TYR A 81 -33.93 6.08 -11.85
N ASN A 82 -34.04 6.76 -13.00
CA ASN A 82 -33.00 7.65 -13.48
C ASN A 82 -32.70 8.78 -12.50
N LYS A 83 -33.72 9.31 -11.82
CA LYS A 83 -33.56 10.33 -10.79
C LYS A 83 -32.84 9.78 -9.56
N ALA A 84 -33.13 8.54 -9.16
CA ALA A 84 -32.41 7.86 -8.07
C ALA A 84 -30.93 7.64 -8.45
N LEU A 85 -30.66 7.15 -9.65
CA LEU A 85 -29.29 6.96 -10.13
C LEU A 85 -28.51 8.28 -10.22
N ALA A 86 -29.12 9.34 -10.73
CA ALA A 86 -28.50 10.66 -10.79
C ALA A 86 -28.24 11.21 -9.36
N GLY A 87 -29.13 10.90 -8.41
CA GLY A 87 -28.96 11.23 -7.00
C GLY A 87 -27.79 10.47 -6.36
N LEU A 88 -27.66 9.17 -6.65
CA LEU A 88 -26.55 8.32 -6.25
C LEU A 88 -25.23 8.79 -6.86
N ASP A 89 -25.22 9.11 -8.16
CA ASP A 89 -24.04 9.66 -8.83
C ASP A 89 -23.61 11.02 -8.24
N ASN A 90 -24.54 11.83 -7.76
CA ASN A 90 -24.24 13.08 -7.07
C ASN A 90 -23.84 12.90 -5.60
N GLN A 91 -24.31 11.85 -4.91
CA GLN A 91 -23.85 11.47 -3.58
C GLN A 91 -22.51 10.73 -3.63
N ASN A 92 -22.30 9.87 -4.64
CA ASN A 92 -21.08 9.10 -4.87
C ASN A 92 -20.09 9.83 -5.80
N LYS A 93 -20.44 10.98 -6.35
CA LYS A 93 -19.35 11.86 -6.72
C LYS A 93 -18.57 12.04 -5.43
N PRO A 94 -17.33 11.51 -5.35
CA PRO A 94 -16.46 12.00 -4.32
C PRO A 94 -16.52 13.50 -4.53
N GLN A 95 -17.12 14.23 -3.62
CA GLN A 95 -16.67 15.54 -3.35
C GLN A 95 -15.24 15.31 -2.87
N ILE A 96 -14.34 15.08 -3.84
CA ILE A 96 -13.04 15.67 -3.81
C ILE A 96 -13.36 17.16 -4.00
N GLN A 97 -14.02 17.71 -3.01
CA GLN A 97 -13.56 19.00 -2.57
C GLN A 97 -12.10 18.67 -2.26
N PRO A 98 -11.12 19.31 -2.92
CA PRO A 98 -9.92 19.56 -2.20
C PRO A 98 -10.49 20.10 -0.90
N ILE A 99 -10.33 19.35 0.20
CA ILE A 99 -10.38 19.90 1.53
C ILE A 99 -9.18 20.86 1.47
N GLN A 100 -9.41 22.01 0.87
CA GLN A 100 -8.84 23.22 1.33
C GLN A 100 -9.74 23.57 2.54
N PRO A 101 -9.33 23.20 3.75
CA PRO A 101 -9.79 23.97 4.87
C PRO A 101 -9.43 25.40 4.49
N ASP A 102 -10.27 26.36 4.81
CA ASP A 102 -9.93 27.80 4.87
C ASP A 102 -8.84 28.00 5.94
N ILE A 103 -7.79 27.21 5.89
CA ILE A 103 -6.58 27.35 6.68
C ILE A 103 -5.83 28.46 5.95
N PRO A 104 -5.60 29.60 6.62
CA PRO A 104 -4.80 30.64 6.02
C PRO A 104 -3.52 29.99 5.50
N PRO A 105 -3.06 30.30 4.27
CA PRO A 105 -2.03 29.56 3.55
C PRO A 105 -0.66 29.49 4.22
N GLN A 106 -0.58 29.80 5.49
CA GLN A 106 0.64 29.90 6.28
C GLN A 106 0.70 28.98 7.51
N GLN A 107 -0.33 28.18 7.81
CA GLN A 107 -0.29 27.31 8.97
C GLN A 107 0.23 25.89 8.63
N TRP A 108 1.02 25.31 9.56
CA TRP A 108 1.47 23.94 9.46
C TRP A 108 0.33 22.98 9.83
N GLN A 109 0.11 21.98 8.98
CA GLN A 109 -0.70 20.82 9.30
C GLN A 109 0.23 19.72 9.78
N ILE A 110 0.04 19.27 11.03
CA ILE A 110 0.89 18.27 11.64
C ILE A 110 0.05 17.04 11.91
N ASN A 111 0.51 15.88 11.43
CA ASN A 111 -0.08 14.59 11.69
C ASN A 111 1.00 13.68 12.27
N THR A 112 0.68 12.98 13.34
CA THR A 112 1.57 12.02 13.98
C THR A 112 0.90 10.66 14.04
N GLY A 113 1.69 9.60 14.12
CA GLY A 113 1.16 8.26 14.22
C GLY A 113 2.15 7.31 14.89
N LEU A 114 1.60 6.38 15.66
CA LEU A 114 2.33 5.28 16.27
C LEU A 114 1.76 3.96 15.75
N GLN A 115 2.62 3.04 15.36
CA GLN A 115 2.26 1.68 14.99
C GLN A 115 3.08 0.70 15.82
N LEU A 116 2.42 -0.30 16.37
CA LEU A 116 3.02 -1.41 17.10
C LEU A 116 2.55 -2.72 16.46
N ARG A 117 3.49 -3.61 16.13
CA ARG A 117 3.22 -4.91 15.51
C ARG A 117 4.02 -6.00 16.20
N SER A 118 3.45 -7.18 16.28
CA SER A 118 4.17 -8.41 16.62
C SER A 118 4.00 -9.39 15.47
N GLY A 119 5.00 -10.20 15.20
CA GLY A 119 4.94 -11.10 14.07
C GLY A 119 6.04 -12.14 14.09
N TYR A 120 6.03 -12.95 13.04
CA TYR A 120 6.96 -14.03 12.80
C TYR A 120 7.65 -13.85 11.46
N SER A 121 8.95 -14.11 11.43
CA SER A 121 9.73 -14.21 10.21
C SER A 121 10.49 -15.52 10.19
N ASP A 122 10.57 -16.14 9.02
CA ASP A 122 11.40 -17.33 8.82
C ASP A 122 12.90 -17.00 8.61
N ASN A 123 13.25 -15.70 8.55
CA ASN A 123 14.60 -15.18 8.37
C ASN A 123 14.76 -13.78 9.00
N LEU A 124 14.71 -13.71 10.32
CA LEU A 124 14.79 -12.44 11.07
C LEU A 124 16.08 -11.66 10.83
N ASN A 125 17.21 -12.37 10.74
CA ASN A 125 18.53 -11.77 10.54
C ASN A 125 18.92 -11.55 9.07
N GLN A 126 17.99 -11.79 8.12
CA GLN A 126 18.21 -11.65 6.67
C GLN A 126 19.48 -12.37 6.17
N ALA A 127 19.76 -13.51 6.75
CA ALA A 127 20.92 -14.31 6.44
C ALA A 127 20.77 -15.06 5.10
N PRO A 128 21.89 -15.55 4.52
CA PRO A 128 21.87 -16.41 3.34
C PRO A 128 20.97 -17.63 3.52
N SER A 129 20.36 -18.08 2.41
CA SER A 129 19.50 -19.27 2.41
C SER A 129 20.28 -20.56 2.64
N GLN A 130 21.56 -20.57 2.25
CA GLN A 130 22.47 -21.72 2.40
C GLN A 130 23.30 -21.58 3.67
N PRO A 131 23.41 -22.61 4.50
CA PRO A 131 24.23 -22.60 5.72
C PRO A 131 25.72 -22.74 5.42
N THR A 132 26.09 -23.06 4.18
CA THR A 132 27.46 -23.29 3.73
C THR A 132 27.85 -22.35 2.59
N LEU A 133 29.08 -21.87 2.63
CA LEU A 133 29.67 -21.04 1.60
C LEU A 133 30.69 -21.87 0.81
N GLN A 134 30.58 -21.85 -0.53
CA GLN A 134 31.57 -22.49 -1.41
C GLN A 134 32.68 -21.51 -1.72
N LEU A 135 33.90 -21.83 -1.27
CA LEU A 135 35.12 -21.10 -1.62
C LEU A 135 35.83 -21.83 -2.72
N THR A 136 36.31 -21.08 -3.73
CA THR A 136 37.16 -21.58 -4.80
C THR A 136 38.63 -21.30 -4.46
N LEU A 137 39.33 -22.30 -3.97
CA LEU A 137 40.74 -22.20 -3.68
C LEU A 137 41.58 -22.77 -4.84
N PRO A 138 42.88 -22.42 -4.95
CA PRO A 138 43.78 -23.04 -5.94
C PRO A 138 43.87 -24.57 -5.81
N SER A 139 43.66 -25.12 -4.60
CA SER A 139 43.59 -26.54 -4.30
C SER A 139 42.25 -27.20 -4.64
N GLY A 140 41.25 -26.46 -5.09
CA GLY A 140 39.89 -26.94 -5.39
C GLY A 140 38.84 -26.26 -4.52
N PRO A 141 37.53 -26.55 -4.80
CA PRO A 141 36.43 -25.99 -4.04
C PRO A 141 36.38 -26.54 -2.62
N VAL A 142 36.15 -25.64 -1.64
CA VAL A 142 36.02 -25.98 -0.23
C VAL A 142 34.72 -25.41 0.31
N ALA A 143 33.91 -26.24 0.95
CA ALA A 143 32.70 -25.83 1.65
C ALA A 143 33.07 -25.37 3.06
N VAL A 144 32.67 -24.15 3.41
CA VAL A 144 32.84 -23.56 4.76
C VAL A 144 31.46 -23.34 5.38
N GLU A 145 31.22 -23.87 6.54
CA GLU A 145 30.00 -23.63 7.30
C GLU A 145 29.97 -22.22 7.86
N LEU A 146 28.83 -21.54 7.69
CA LEU A 146 28.59 -20.24 8.34
C LEU A 146 28.42 -20.45 9.86
N GLN A 147 28.95 -19.54 10.65
CA GLN A 147 28.69 -19.52 12.08
C GLN A 147 27.18 -19.35 12.33
N SER A 148 26.69 -19.87 13.47
CA SER A 148 25.25 -19.91 13.76
C SER A 148 24.54 -18.57 13.64
N GLN A 149 25.20 -17.49 14.06
CA GLN A 149 24.67 -16.12 13.99
C GLN A 149 24.49 -15.59 12.56
N PHE A 150 25.18 -16.15 11.57
CA PHE A 150 25.09 -15.79 10.16
C PHE A 150 24.24 -16.77 9.35
N ARG A 151 23.62 -17.75 10.01
CA ARG A 151 22.65 -18.63 9.39
C ARG A 151 21.24 -18.08 9.55
N LYS A 152 20.35 -18.50 8.66
CA LYS A 152 18.93 -18.12 8.71
C LYS A 152 18.31 -18.46 10.07
N GLN A 153 17.74 -17.43 10.74
CA GLN A 153 17.08 -17.55 12.03
C GLN A 153 15.60 -17.21 11.89
N ALA A 154 14.76 -18.17 12.21
CA ALA A 154 13.31 -18.00 12.22
C ALA A 154 12.83 -17.71 13.63
N GLY A 155 11.88 -16.77 13.80
CA GLY A 155 11.36 -16.48 15.13
C GLY A 155 10.42 -15.30 15.19
N PHE A 156 10.10 -14.89 16.40
CA PHE A 156 9.20 -13.77 16.67
C PHE A 156 9.94 -12.45 16.88
N GLY A 157 9.24 -11.37 16.57
CA GLY A 157 9.70 -10.02 16.81
C GLY A 157 8.57 -9.05 17.10
N VAL A 158 8.94 -7.89 17.61
CA VAL A 158 8.06 -6.74 17.81
C VAL A 158 8.63 -5.57 17.03
N GLU A 159 7.76 -4.87 16.32
CA GLU A 159 8.10 -3.67 15.58
C GLU A 159 7.35 -2.47 16.15
N SER A 160 8.03 -1.37 16.33
CA SER A 160 7.44 -0.07 16.62
C SER A 160 7.84 0.94 15.56
N GLN A 161 6.89 1.78 15.15
CA GLN A 161 7.11 2.84 14.18
C GLN A 161 6.39 4.10 14.65
N LEU A 162 7.14 5.18 14.81
CA LEU A 162 6.62 6.51 15.08
C LEU A 162 6.79 7.36 13.82
N THR A 163 5.72 8.01 13.37
CA THR A 163 5.72 8.90 12.22
C THR A 163 5.27 10.30 12.61
N ALA A 164 5.90 11.30 12.03
CA ALA A 164 5.46 12.68 12.10
C ALA A 164 5.52 13.28 10.70
N ASN A 165 4.46 13.93 10.29
CA ASN A 165 4.36 14.61 9.00
C ASN A 165 3.86 16.02 9.23
N ALA A 166 4.62 17.02 8.81
CA ALA A 166 4.26 18.42 8.85
C ALA A 166 4.21 18.95 7.41
N MET A 167 3.12 19.59 7.05
CA MET A 167 2.87 20.12 5.71
C MET A 167 2.41 21.56 5.80
N ARG A 168 2.91 22.40 4.89
CA ARG A 168 2.52 23.79 4.77
C ARG A 168 2.36 24.14 3.30
N THR A 169 1.21 24.67 2.94
CA THR A 169 0.99 25.27 1.62
C THR A 169 1.40 26.74 1.68
N MET A 170 2.30 27.11 0.79
CA MET A 170 2.75 28.50 0.60
C MET A 170 1.98 29.16 -0.54
N ALA A 171 2.27 30.42 -0.83
CA ALA A 171 1.68 31.10 -1.98
C ALA A 171 1.99 30.35 -3.30
N ASP A 172 1.16 30.59 -4.32
CA ASP A 172 1.35 30.11 -5.69
C ASP A 172 1.40 28.57 -5.86
N GLY A 173 0.71 27.81 -4.97
CA GLY A 173 0.64 26.36 -5.07
C GLY A 173 1.91 25.62 -4.65
N LEU A 174 2.87 26.31 -4.05
CA LEU A 174 4.08 25.70 -3.51
C LEU A 174 3.77 25.03 -2.17
N GLN A 175 4.07 23.75 -2.04
CA GLN A 175 3.86 22.97 -0.84
C GLN A 175 5.19 22.47 -0.28
N TRP A 176 5.42 22.75 1.00
CA TRP A 176 6.55 22.23 1.75
C TRP A 176 6.06 21.15 2.72
N GLN A 177 6.68 19.97 2.67
CA GLN A 177 6.39 18.84 3.54
C GLN A 177 7.67 18.38 4.22
N VAL A 178 7.60 18.12 5.51
CA VAL A 178 8.65 17.48 6.31
C VAL A 178 8.07 16.22 6.94
N ARG A 179 8.71 15.08 6.71
CA ARG A 179 8.34 13.79 7.27
C ARG A 179 9.48 13.24 8.08
N GLY A 180 9.20 12.87 9.31
CA GLY A 180 10.08 12.10 10.18
C GLY A 180 9.49 10.72 10.46
N GLU A 181 10.36 9.72 10.53
CA GLU A 181 10.00 8.36 10.88
C GLU A 181 11.10 7.78 11.77
N PHE A 182 10.72 7.23 12.90
CA PHE A 182 11.55 6.35 13.71
C PHE A 182 10.96 4.96 13.66
N PHE A 183 11.78 3.96 13.44
CA PHE A 183 11.38 2.56 13.49
C PHE A 183 12.35 1.75 14.32
N ASN A 184 11.82 0.73 14.98
CA ASN A 184 12.57 -0.20 15.82
C ASN A 184 11.99 -1.61 15.62
N ARG A 185 12.86 -2.60 15.46
CA ARG A 185 12.51 -4.03 15.52
C ARG A 185 13.38 -4.67 16.59
N GLU A 186 12.73 -5.34 17.52
CA GLU A 186 13.34 -6.20 18.52
C GLU A 186 12.90 -7.63 18.29
N THR A 187 13.83 -8.57 18.42
CA THR A 187 13.62 -9.98 18.14
C THR A 187 14.07 -10.83 19.35
N GLU A 188 13.62 -12.06 19.39
CA GLU A 188 14.03 -13.02 20.43
C GLU A 188 15.54 -13.36 20.41
N TYR A 189 16.22 -13.05 19.28
CA TYR A 189 17.65 -13.31 19.13
C TYR A 189 18.53 -12.12 19.52
N GLY A 190 17.93 -10.96 19.78
CA GLY A 190 18.64 -9.75 20.17
C GLY A 190 19.56 -9.22 19.06
N GLY A 191 20.70 -8.66 19.44
CA GLY A 191 21.58 -7.83 18.63
C GLY A 191 21.92 -8.30 17.20
N TYR A 192 21.74 -9.57 16.85
CA TYR A 192 22.01 -10.07 15.49
C TYR A 192 20.83 -9.89 14.51
N ALA A 193 19.65 -9.58 15.01
CA ALA A 193 18.44 -9.41 14.19
C ALA A 193 17.68 -8.12 14.49
N ASP A 194 18.09 -7.42 15.56
CA ASP A 194 17.49 -6.14 15.95
C ASP A 194 18.01 -5.00 15.09
N TYR A 195 17.11 -4.11 14.71
CA TYR A 195 17.49 -2.90 14.01
C TYR A 195 16.62 -1.71 14.40
N GLN A 196 17.22 -0.53 14.34
CA GLN A 196 16.57 0.75 14.60
C GLN A 196 16.96 1.74 13.50
N GLY A 197 16.06 2.66 13.19
CA GLY A 197 16.41 3.69 12.24
C GLY A 197 15.60 4.95 12.36
N VAL A 198 16.15 5.99 11.75
CA VAL A 198 15.51 7.29 11.59
C VAL A 198 15.54 7.65 10.13
N ASN A 199 14.38 8.01 9.58
CA ASN A 199 14.23 8.59 8.25
C ASN A 199 13.73 10.02 8.40
N LEU A 200 14.38 10.97 7.77
CA LEU A 200 13.93 12.34 7.63
C LEU A 200 13.81 12.68 6.15
N LEU A 201 12.72 13.27 5.75
CA LEU A 201 12.46 13.70 4.38
C LEU A 201 11.89 15.12 4.41
N SER A 202 12.49 16.02 3.65
CA SER A 202 11.96 17.35 3.39
C SER A 202 11.71 17.49 1.89
N SER A 203 10.49 17.78 1.48
CA SER A 203 10.12 17.93 0.08
C SER A 203 9.47 19.26 -0.19
N LEU A 204 9.76 19.79 -1.36
CA LEU A 204 9.19 21.03 -1.89
C LEU A 204 8.56 20.71 -3.25
N MET A 205 7.24 20.90 -3.36
CA MET A 205 6.46 20.53 -4.54
C MET A 205 5.66 21.75 -5.02
N GLN A 206 5.82 22.08 -6.29
CA GLN A 206 5.00 23.07 -6.97
C GLN A 206 3.80 22.35 -7.63
N HIS A 207 2.60 22.72 -7.26
CA HIS A 207 1.35 22.28 -7.88
C HIS A 207 0.87 23.35 -8.84
N GLU A 208 0.67 22.98 -10.10
CA GLU A 208 0.14 23.88 -11.11
C GLU A 208 -1.38 23.68 -11.25
N ASP A 209 -2.10 24.73 -11.66
CA ASP A 209 -3.57 24.71 -11.81
C ASP A 209 -4.08 23.63 -12.78
N ASP A 210 -3.26 23.24 -13.75
CA ASP A 210 -3.59 22.20 -14.72
C ASP A 210 -3.30 20.77 -14.21
N GLY A 211 -2.87 20.63 -12.95
CA GLY A 211 -2.62 19.36 -12.27
C GLY A 211 -1.22 18.78 -12.49
N ARG A 212 -0.28 19.53 -13.08
CA ARG A 212 1.15 19.17 -13.09
C ARG A 212 1.76 19.40 -11.71
N GLU A 213 2.75 18.58 -11.36
CA GLU A 213 3.49 18.70 -10.12
C GLU A 213 4.99 18.60 -10.41
N THR A 214 5.77 19.54 -9.92
CA THR A 214 7.22 19.53 -10.06
C THR A 214 7.87 19.83 -8.73
N GLY A 215 8.88 19.10 -8.37
CA GLY A 215 9.58 19.38 -7.13
C GLY A 215 10.73 18.46 -6.84
N GLY A 216 11.27 18.61 -5.63
CA GLY A 216 12.36 17.82 -5.14
C GLY A 216 12.23 17.50 -3.65
N ALA A 217 13.01 16.52 -3.22
CA ALA A 217 13.08 16.15 -1.83
C ALA A 217 14.52 15.84 -1.42
N LEU A 218 14.85 16.21 -0.18
CA LEU A 218 16.07 15.85 0.51
C LEU A 218 15.72 14.84 1.60
N GLY A 219 16.39 13.70 1.57
CA GLY A 219 16.23 12.63 2.55
C GLY A 219 17.51 12.41 3.34
N PHE A 220 17.36 12.00 4.57
CA PHE A 220 18.45 11.52 5.42
C PHE A 220 17.98 10.30 6.20
N ASN A 221 18.85 9.27 6.22
CA ASN A 221 18.57 8.00 6.90
C ASN A 221 19.76 7.62 7.77
N VAL A 222 19.47 7.14 8.99
CA VAL A 222 20.42 6.46 9.86
C VAL A 222 19.84 5.11 10.23
N LEU A 223 20.64 4.06 10.05
CA LEU A 223 20.28 2.70 10.44
C LEU A 223 21.31 2.18 11.46
N ARG A 224 20.80 1.66 12.57
CA ARG A 224 21.56 0.87 13.54
C ARG A 224 21.17 -0.59 13.39
N TYR A 225 22.14 -1.46 13.49
CA TYR A 225 21.96 -2.90 13.42
C TYR A 225 22.79 -3.57 14.51
N GLY A 226 22.18 -4.41 15.31
CA GLY A 226 22.87 -5.05 16.44
C GLY A 226 23.37 -4.07 17.53
N GLY A 227 22.77 -2.88 17.64
CA GLY A 227 23.19 -1.86 18.60
C GLY A 227 24.15 -0.81 18.07
N ASP A 228 24.91 -1.12 17.01
CA ASP A 228 25.89 -0.20 16.40
C ASP A 228 25.29 0.51 15.19
N VAL A 229 25.79 1.72 14.90
CA VAL A 229 25.40 2.41 13.67
C VAL A 229 25.98 1.65 12.49
N TYR A 230 25.11 1.29 11.57
CA TYR A 230 25.46 0.50 10.38
C TYR A 230 25.56 1.36 9.13
N LEU A 231 24.62 2.30 8.96
CA LEU A 231 24.46 3.06 7.72
C LEU A 231 24.05 4.51 8.01
N TYR A 232 24.71 5.43 7.29
CA TYR A 232 24.23 6.79 7.04
C TYR A 232 23.94 6.94 5.56
N ALA A 233 22.80 7.50 5.21
CA ALA A 233 22.49 7.80 3.81
C ALA A 233 21.84 9.17 3.67
N GLY A 234 22.26 9.90 2.63
CA GLY A 234 21.63 11.13 2.19
C GLY A 234 21.07 10.96 0.78
N GLN A 235 19.91 11.51 0.51
CA GLN A 235 19.20 11.35 -0.75
C GLN A 235 18.71 12.69 -1.27
N LEU A 236 18.89 12.95 -2.57
CA LEU A 236 18.23 14.01 -3.32
C LEU A 236 17.35 13.36 -4.39
N MET A 237 16.08 13.73 -4.42
CA MET A 237 15.12 13.28 -5.43
C MET A 237 14.59 14.49 -6.19
N LEU A 238 14.47 14.38 -7.49
CA LEU A 238 13.78 15.35 -8.35
C LEU A 238 12.67 14.62 -9.07
N ARG A 239 11.48 15.22 -9.13
CA ARG A 239 10.32 14.59 -9.75
C ARG A 239 9.50 15.61 -10.51
N HIS A 240 9.02 15.19 -11.66
CA HIS A 240 7.99 15.86 -12.43
C HIS A 240 6.86 14.88 -12.73
N THR A 241 5.64 15.26 -12.36
CA THR A 241 4.41 14.51 -12.66
C THR A 241 3.62 15.33 -13.66
N ALA A 242 3.33 14.74 -14.79
CA ALA A 242 2.59 15.41 -15.86
C ALA A 242 1.12 15.61 -15.50
N LYS A 243 0.45 16.44 -16.24
CA LYS A 243 -0.99 16.68 -16.13
C LYS A 243 -1.78 15.38 -16.07
N LYS A 244 -2.81 15.34 -15.24
CA LYS A 244 -3.70 14.21 -15.12
C LYS A 244 -4.43 13.95 -16.45
N GLY A 245 -4.24 12.76 -17.02
CA GLY A 245 -5.12 12.23 -18.05
C GLY A 245 -6.47 11.82 -17.43
N GLN A 246 -7.24 10.97 -18.10
CA GLN A 246 -8.54 10.54 -17.57
C GLN A 246 -8.42 9.85 -16.20
N TYR A 247 -7.40 9.00 -16.00
CA TYR A 247 -7.19 8.22 -14.77
C TYR A 247 -5.74 8.27 -14.29
N CYS A 248 -4.77 8.49 -15.17
CA CYS A 248 -3.36 8.31 -14.86
C CYS A 248 -2.55 9.58 -15.12
N ARG A 249 -1.48 9.75 -14.32
CA ARG A 249 -0.48 10.80 -14.46
C ARG A 249 0.90 10.17 -14.67
N PRO A 250 1.55 10.34 -15.81
CA PRO A 250 2.95 9.95 -16.01
C PRO A 250 3.88 10.77 -15.10
N GLN A 251 4.94 10.14 -14.64
CA GLN A 251 5.98 10.80 -13.86
C GLN A 251 7.36 10.43 -14.36
N ILE A 252 8.29 11.39 -14.26
CA ILE A 252 9.71 11.20 -14.52
C ILE A 252 10.51 11.86 -13.39
N GLY A 253 11.74 11.42 -13.21
CA GLY A 253 12.58 12.00 -12.17
C GLY A 253 13.99 11.47 -12.18
N GLY A 254 14.76 11.90 -11.18
CA GLY A 254 16.10 11.42 -10.93
C GLY A 254 16.36 11.34 -9.43
N ASP A 255 17.22 10.39 -9.09
CA ASP A 255 17.65 10.14 -7.73
C ASP A 255 19.17 10.23 -7.63
N PHE A 256 19.61 10.89 -6.59
CA PHE A 256 21.00 10.83 -6.14
C PHE A 256 21.02 10.36 -4.69
N LEU A 257 21.75 9.27 -4.40
CA LEU A 257 21.92 8.70 -3.07
C LEU A 257 23.40 8.66 -2.73
N TRP A 258 23.75 9.19 -1.59
CA TRP A 258 25.03 9.00 -0.96
C TRP A 258 24.87 8.11 0.26
N GLN A 259 25.71 7.09 0.41
CA GLN A 259 25.69 6.19 1.56
C GLN A 259 27.08 5.94 2.11
N ARG A 260 27.17 5.87 3.43
CA ARG A 260 28.36 5.54 4.19
C ARG A 260 28.02 4.45 5.19
N GLN A 261 28.84 3.40 5.22
CA GLN A 261 28.68 2.30 6.17
C GLN A 261 29.75 2.40 7.26
N ASP A 262 29.30 2.52 8.52
CA ASP A 262 30.22 2.64 9.64
C ASP A 262 31.04 1.37 9.83
N GLY A 263 32.34 1.52 10.07
CA GLY A 263 33.28 0.40 10.15
C GLY A 263 33.51 -0.39 8.86
N ARG A 264 32.89 -0.02 7.72
CA ARG A 264 32.99 -0.72 6.43
C ARG A 264 33.14 0.24 5.26
N PRO A 265 34.17 1.10 5.24
CA PRO A 265 34.32 2.16 4.23
C PRO A 265 34.45 1.64 2.78
N LEU A 266 34.80 0.36 2.60
CA LEU A 266 34.80 -0.29 1.29
C LEU A 266 33.41 -0.42 0.67
N LEU A 267 32.34 -0.30 1.46
CA LEU A 267 30.95 -0.38 0.99
C LEU A 267 30.33 0.99 0.78
N ASP A 268 31.05 2.07 1.06
CA ASP A 268 30.60 3.44 0.81
C ASP A 268 30.39 3.65 -0.69
N SER A 269 29.33 4.37 -1.04
CA SER A 269 28.98 4.54 -2.45
C SER A 269 28.15 5.78 -2.73
N ARG A 270 28.03 6.11 -4.01
CA ARG A 270 27.18 7.17 -4.56
C ARG A 270 26.38 6.61 -5.72
N TYR A 271 25.07 6.63 -5.59
CA TYR A 271 24.17 6.21 -6.66
C TYR A 271 23.56 7.41 -7.36
N THR A 272 23.43 7.32 -8.68
CA THR A 272 22.64 8.27 -9.48
C THR A 272 21.77 7.45 -10.44
N GLY A 273 20.49 7.77 -10.48
CA GLY A 273 19.54 7.06 -11.32
C GLY A 273 18.49 7.98 -11.92
N LEU A 274 17.84 7.49 -12.96
CA LEU A 274 16.65 8.06 -13.57
C LEU A 274 15.47 7.18 -13.25
N MET A 275 14.31 7.80 -13.11
CA MET A 275 13.04 7.10 -12.90
C MET A 275 11.98 7.55 -13.88
N ALA A 276 11.14 6.61 -14.26
CA ALA A 276 9.90 6.88 -15.00
C ALA A 276 8.77 6.04 -14.39
N GLY A 277 7.56 6.55 -14.42
CA GLY A 277 6.44 5.83 -13.83
C GLY A 277 5.10 6.43 -14.15
N VAL A 278 4.09 5.90 -13.50
CA VAL A 278 2.70 6.32 -13.65
C VAL A 278 1.98 6.18 -12.31
N ILE A 279 1.14 7.16 -11.98
CA ILE A 279 0.22 7.11 -10.85
C ILE A 279 -1.19 7.18 -11.42
N CYS A 280 -2.02 6.19 -11.13
CA CYS A 280 -3.40 6.09 -11.60
C CYS A 280 -4.34 6.14 -10.41
N ASP A 281 -5.21 7.13 -10.40
CA ASP A 281 -6.30 7.29 -9.45
C ASP A 281 -7.60 6.95 -10.16
N THR A 282 -8.18 5.81 -9.81
CA THR A 282 -9.35 5.23 -10.45
C THR A 282 -10.50 5.12 -9.46
N LYS A 283 -11.70 4.83 -9.94
CA LYS A 283 -12.86 4.58 -9.07
C LYS A 283 -12.67 3.36 -8.14
N VAL A 284 -11.79 2.42 -8.52
CA VAL A 284 -11.56 1.17 -7.78
C VAL A 284 -10.42 1.31 -6.78
N GLY A 285 -9.47 2.23 -7.01
CA GLY A 285 -8.32 2.41 -6.13
C GLY A 285 -7.19 3.21 -6.77
N LEU A 286 -6.14 3.38 -5.99
CA LEU A 286 -4.90 4.05 -6.38
C LEU A 286 -3.86 3.01 -6.81
N TYR A 287 -3.24 3.21 -7.95
CA TYR A 287 -2.18 2.35 -8.47
C TYR A 287 -0.96 3.18 -8.85
N SER A 288 0.22 2.64 -8.61
CA SER A 288 1.48 3.26 -9.01
C SER A 288 2.43 2.20 -9.54
N ALA A 289 3.11 2.52 -10.65
CA ALA A 289 4.20 1.72 -11.17
C ALA A 289 5.37 2.64 -11.47
N VAL A 290 6.55 2.30 -10.97
CA VAL A 290 7.78 3.10 -11.13
C VAL A 290 8.92 2.18 -11.50
N VAL A 291 9.61 2.47 -12.59
CA VAL A 291 10.88 1.86 -12.97
C VAL A 291 11.99 2.87 -12.75
N SER A 292 13.11 2.42 -12.19
CA SER A 292 14.33 3.23 -12.09
C SER A 292 15.55 2.44 -12.52
N ALA A 293 16.54 3.13 -13.06
CA ALA A 293 17.82 2.55 -13.44
C ALA A 293 18.94 3.57 -13.22
N GLY A 294 20.13 3.09 -12.87
CA GLY A 294 21.25 3.98 -12.60
C GLY A 294 22.54 3.24 -12.27
N TRP A 295 23.52 4.03 -11.89
CA TRP A 295 24.84 3.57 -11.52
C TRP A 295 25.13 3.90 -10.06
N ASP A 296 25.80 2.97 -9.39
CA ASP A 296 26.30 3.11 -8.03
C ASP A 296 27.81 3.01 -8.03
N TRP A 297 28.46 4.17 -7.90
CA TRP A 297 29.91 4.29 -7.88
C TRP A 297 30.45 3.99 -6.49
N ALA A 298 31.42 3.11 -6.42
CA ALA A 298 32.22 2.89 -5.24
C ALA A 298 33.06 4.13 -4.90
N THR A 299 33.16 4.50 -3.63
CA THR A 299 34.07 5.60 -3.20
C THR A 299 35.45 5.13 -2.86
N SER A 300 35.67 3.81 -2.81
CA SER A 300 36.94 3.12 -2.55
C SER A 300 37.00 1.81 -3.32
N GLU A 301 38.03 0.99 -3.12
CA GLU A 301 38.15 -0.34 -3.75
C GLU A 301 37.13 -1.34 -3.21
N ARG A 302 35.85 -1.14 -3.57
CA ARG A 302 34.75 -2.03 -3.19
C ARG A 302 34.86 -3.37 -3.90
N PRO A 303 34.64 -4.51 -3.22
CA PRO A 303 34.46 -5.81 -3.87
C PRO A 303 33.35 -5.73 -4.94
N GLY A 304 33.68 -6.14 -6.18
CA GLY A 304 32.77 -6.00 -7.31
C GLY A 304 32.82 -4.65 -8.04
N GLY A 305 33.51 -3.65 -7.49
CA GLY A 305 33.66 -2.31 -8.10
C GLY A 305 32.33 -1.53 -8.12
N ASP A 306 32.14 -0.76 -9.19
CA ASP A 306 30.88 -0.05 -9.45
C ASP A 306 29.76 -1.03 -9.80
N GLN A 307 28.49 -0.58 -9.68
CA GLN A 307 27.32 -1.41 -9.94
C GLN A 307 26.33 -0.69 -10.86
N GLN A 308 25.72 -1.46 -11.75
CA GLN A 308 24.48 -1.05 -12.42
C GLN A 308 23.31 -1.55 -11.59
N ARG A 309 22.33 -0.68 -11.37
CA ARG A 309 21.12 -1.02 -10.60
C ARG A 309 19.86 -0.72 -11.40
N GLY A 310 18.89 -1.61 -11.30
CA GLY A 310 17.54 -1.44 -11.81
C GLY A 310 16.51 -1.79 -10.75
N LYS A 311 15.39 -1.09 -10.74
CA LYS A 311 14.29 -1.33 -9.81
C LYS A 311 12.96 -1.13 -10.51
N LEU A 312 12.00 -1.99 -10.22
CA LEU A 312 10.59 -1.81 -10.56
C LEU A 312 9.78 -1.92 -9.26
N GLU A 313 8.93 -0.94 -9.01
CA GLU A 313 7.96 -0.95 -7.91
C GLU A 313 6.57 -0.82 -8.49
N VAL A 314 5.67 -1.67 -8.04
CA VAL A 314 4.23 -1.59 -8.35
C VAL A 314 3.46 -1.62 -7.05
N ILE A 315 2.56 -0.68 -6.86
CA ILE A 315 1.72 -0.56 -5.67
C ILE A 315 0.28 -0.40 -6.12
N GLY A 316 -0.62 -1.12 -5.46
CA GLY A 316 -2.07 -0.94 -5.56
C GLY A 316 -2.65 -0.76 -4.17
N ILE A 317 -3.56 0.21 -4.01
CA ILE A 317 -4.30 0.46 -2.77
C ILE A 317 -5.78 0.57 -3.16
N TRP A 318 -6.64 -0.23 -2.54
CA TRP A 318 -8.07 -0.20 -2.79
C TRP A 318 -8.88 -0.39 -1.52
N PRO A 319 -10.03 0.30 -1.42
CA PRO A 319 -10.95 0.13 -0.31
C PRO A 319 -11.55 -1.29 -0.33
N THR A 320 -11.92 -1.77 0.82
CA THR A 320 -12.58 -3.07 1.00
C THR A 320 -13.42 -3.06 2.27
N ASP A 321 -14.52 -3.80 2.28
CA ASP A 321 -15.43 -3.93 3.43
C ASP A 321 -15.33 -5.32 4.08
N PHE A 322 -14.21 -6.05 3.86
CA PHE A 322 -14.07 -7.46 4.29
C PHE A 322 -14.22 -7.65 5.80
N ILE A 323 -13.59 -6.80 6.64
CA ILE A 323 -13.74 -6.84 8.11
C ILE A 323 -14.66 -5.71 8.57
N SER A 324 -14.52 -4.50 8.02
CA SER A 324 -15.31 -3.33 8.37
C SER A 324 -15.31 -2.32 7.23
N GLN A 325 -16.28 -1.41 7.22
CA GLN A 325 -16.26 -0.25 6.33
C GLN A 325 -15.00 0.58 6.57
N ASP A 326 -14.54 1.31 5.58
CA ASP A 326 -13.32 2.13 5.61
C ASP A 326 -12.01 1.33 5.81
N SER A 327 -12.04 0.03 5.54
CA SER A 327 -10.83 -0.79 5.44
C SER A 327 -10.17 -0.61 4.08
N PHE A 328 -8.88 -0.89 4.00
CA PHE A 328 -8.19 -0.94 2.72
C PHE A 328 -7.15 -2.06 2.66
N VAL A 329 -6.93 -2.54 1.46
CA VAL A 329 -5.85 -3.45 1.11
C VAL A 329 -4.80 -2.67 0.35
N LYS A 330 -3.54 -2.90 0.67
CA LYS A 330 -2.38 -2.46 -0.11
C LYS A 330 -1.59 -3.68 -0.54
N ALA A 331 -1.46 -3.90 -1.84
CA ALA A 331 -0.51 -4.88 -2.37
C ALA A 331 0.65 -4.15 -3.06
N TYR A 332 1.83 -4.73 -2.93
CA TYR A 332 3.00 -4.18 -3.59
C TYR A 332 3.96 -5.27 -4.06
N THR A 333 4.64 -4.95 -5.14
CA THR A 333 5.72 -5.77 -5.70
C THR A 333 6.94 -4.88 -5.89
N ASN A 334 8.10 -5.38 -5.50
CA ASN A 334 9.37 -4.75 -5.85
C ASN A 334 10.28 -5.79 -6.52
N ILE A 335 10.87 -5.38 -7.63
CA ILE A 335 11.89 -6.14 -8.34
C ILE A 335 13.15 -5.27 -8.33
N PHE A 336 14.25 -5.83 -7.89
CA PHE A 336 15.54 -5.16 -7.85
C PHE A 336 16.59 -6.02 -8.52
N GLN A 337 17.40 -5.40 -9.37
CA GLN A 337 18.54 -6.02 -10.02
C GLN A 337 19.79 -5.18 -9.79
N SER A 338 20.91 -5.85 -9.52
CA SER A 338 22.23 -5.22 -9.41
C SER A 338 23.27 -6.11 -10.03
N ASN A 339 24.17 -5.50 -10.83
CA ASN A 339 25.27 -6.19 -11.48
C ASN A 339 26.56 -5.45 -11.13
N ASP A 340 27.54 -6.15 -10.57
CA ASP A 340 28.87 -5.63 -10.31
C ASP A 340 29.66 -5.50 -11.64
N MET A 341 30.45 -4.47 -11.76
CA MET A 341 31.28 -4.21 -12.97
C MET A 341 32.60 -4.97 -12.95
N GLN A 342 33.00 -5.47 -11.78
CA GLN A 342 34.25 -6.20 -11.58
C GLN A 342 34.01 -7.51 -10.83
N ALA A 343 35.00 -8.38 -10.77
CA ALA A 343 35.00 -9.58 -9.95
C ALA A 343 34.74 -9.22 -8.47
N TYR A 344 33.79 -9.93 -7.83
CA TYR A 344 33.48 -9.67 -6.44
C TYR A 344 34.58 -10.14 -5.47
N SER A 345 35.13 -11.33 -5.72
CA SER A 345 36.16 -11.94 -4.90
C SER A 345 36.84 -13.06 -5.70
N PRO A 346 38.16 -13.21 -5.62
CA PRO A 346 38.86 -14.34 -6.25
C PRO A 346 38.44 -15.70 -5.65
N TRP A 347 37.92 -15.69 -4.42
CA TRP A 347 37.53 -16.90 -3.66
C TRP A 347 36.06 -17.26 -3.75
N LEU A 348 35.21 -16.36 -4.26
CA LEU A 348 33.76 -16.54 -4.36
C LEU A 348 33.32 -16.48 -5.81
N GLY A 349 32.45 -17.40 -6.21
CA GLY A 349 31.88 -17.42 -7.56
C GLY A 349 32.93 -17.56 -8.68
N ASN A 350 34.06 -18.22 -8.42
CA ASN A 350 35.17 -18.40 -9.37
C ASN A 350 35.74 -17.08 -9.92
N GLY A 351 35.78 -16.02 -9.12
CA GLY A 351 36.22 -14.72 -9.55
C GLY A 351 35.29 -13.99 -10.52
N ALA A 352 34.00 -14.40 -10.57
CA ALA A 352 32.98 -13.72 -11.38
C ALA A 352 32.53 -12.42 -10.75
N SER A 353 32.00 -11.53 -11.57
CA SER A 353 31.24 -10.37 -11.12
C SER A 353 29.91 -10.88 -10.49
N ARG A 354 29.50 -10.26 -9.38
CA ARG A 354 28.25 -10.62 -8.70
C ARG A 354 27.06 -10.02 -9.44
N TYR A 355 26.00 -10.81 -9.59
CA TYR A 355 24.67 -10.27 -9.84
C TYR A 355 23.72 -10.59 -8.68
N ILE A 356 22.76 -9.71 -8.46
CA ILE A 356 21.66 -9.88 -7.52
C ILE A 356 20.36 -9.63 -8.26
N ASN A 357 19.42 -10.53 -8.13
CA ASN A 357 18.03 -10.35 -8.59
C ASN A 357 17.11 -10.64 -7.41
N ARG A 358 16.34 -9.63 -6.98
CA ARG A 358 15.44 -9.71 -5.83
C ARG A 358 14.02 -9.43 -6.27
N ILE A 359 13.11 -10.27 -5.84
CA ILE A 359 11.66 -10.08 -6.00
C ILE A 359 11.05 -10.08 -4.61
N GLY A 360 10.30 -9.03 -4.30
CA GLY A 360 9.51 -8.90 -3.08
C GLY A 360 8.04 -8.71 -3.40
N LEU A 361 7.18 -9.39 -2.64
CA LEU A 361 5.73 -9.25 -2.68
C LEU A 361 5.25 -8.91 -1.27
N GLY A 362 4.28 -8.02 -1.15
CA GLY A 362 3.66 -7.73 0.13
C GLY A 362 2.18 -7.44 -0.01
N LEU A 363 1.46 -7.77 1.05
CA LEU A 363 0.05 -7.50 1.21
C LEU A 363 -0.16 -6.94 2.62
N ASP A 364 -0.67 -5.72 2.70
CA ASP A 364 -1.05 -5.08 3.94
C ASP A 364 -2.58 -4.91 3.95
N TYR A 365 -3.21 -5.24 5.08
CA TYR A 365 -4.61 -4.99 5.36
C TYR A 365 -4.74 -4.07 6.55
N ASP A 366 -5.59 -3.06 6.42
CA ASP A 366 -5.76 -2.00 7.42
C ASP A 366 -7.26 -1.74 7.61
N TRP A 367 -7.72 -1.80 8.87
CA TRP A 367 -9.15 -1.68 9.20
C TRP A 367 -9.36 -0.83 10.46
N PRO A 368 -10.44 -0.04 10.54
CA PRO A 368 -10.76 0.73 11.74
C PRO A 368 -11.09 -0.17 12.93
N LEU A 369 -10.65 0.25 14.12
CA LEU A 369 -10.98 -0.36 15.40
C LEU A 369 -11.97 0.54 16.16
N SER A 370 -13.12 0.83 15.54
CA SER A 370 -14.13 1.77 16.04
C SER A 370 -14.68 1.42 17.44
N LEU A 371 -14.54 0.15 17.88
CA LEU A 371 -14.87 -0.27 19.25
C LEU A 371 -13.87 0.27 20.30
N VAL A 372 -12.66 0.67 19.88
CA VAL A 372 -11.65 1.24 20.78
C VAL A 372 -11.70 2.76 20.73
N ALA A 373 -11.49 3.34 19.56
CA ALA A 373 -11.63 4.77 19.29
C ALA A 373 -11.52 5.01 17.75
N ASP A 374 -12.02 6.13 17.27
CA ASP A 374 -12.10 6.45 15.82
C ASP A 374 -10.72 6.56 15.14
N ASN A 375 -9.68 6.91 15.90
CA ASN A 375 -8.32 7.06 15.40
C ASN A 375 -7.46 5.78 15.51
N TRP A 376 -8.03 4.66 15.99
CA TRP A 376 -7.32 3.39 16.08
C TRP A 376 -7.64 2.49 14.89
N ARG A 377 -6.61 1.84 14.38
CA ARG A 377 -6.72 0.91 13.26
C ARG A 377 -5.96 -0.38 13.56
N GLY A 378 -6.55 -1.50 13.18
CA GLY A 378 -5.87 -2.78 13.12
C GLY A 378 -5.04 -2.84 11.83
N VAL A 379 -3.87 -3.47 11.88
CA VAL A 379 -2.99 -3.65 10.74
C VAL A 379 -2.50 -5.09 10.70
N ALA A 380 -2.58 -5.72 9.52
CA ALA A 380 -2.01 -7.03 9.26
C ALA A 380 -1.15 -6.95 8.00
N SER A 381 0.00 -7.63 7.97
CA SER A 381 0.84 -7.67 6.79
C SER A 381 1.46 -9.04 6.58
N VAL A 382 1.60 -9.44 5.33
CA VAL A 382 2.37 -10.59 4.90
C VAL A 382 3.35 -10.11 3.84
N LYS A 383 4.62 -10.51 3.97
CA LYS A 383 5.68 -10.17 3.03
C LYS A 383 6.44 -11.43 2.65
N TRP A 384 6.77 -11.53 1.39
CA TRP A 384 7.65 -12.55 0.86
C TRP A 384 8.74 -11.89 0.03
N GLN A 385 9.98 -12.37 0.18
CA GLN A 385 11.11 -11.88 -0.60
C GLN A 385 12.00 -13.06 -0.99
N ASN A 386 12.41 -13.08 -2.25
CA ASN A 386 13.41 -14.00 -2.75
C ASN A 386 14.52 -13.22 -3.46
N GLN A 387 15.76 -13.51 -3.10
CA GLN A 387 16.95 -12.92 -3.71
C GLN A 387 17.85 -14.04 -4.24
N ASN A 388 18.09 -14.02 -5.53
CA ASN A 388 18.98 -14.92 -6.23
C ASN A 388 20.30 -14.21 -6.56
N SER A 389 21.39 -14.95 -6.54
CA SER A 389 22.72 -14.49 -6.92
C SER A 389 23.54 -15.64 -7.48
N ASN A 390 24.59 -15.33 -8.26
CA ASN A 390 25.62 -16.31 -8.65
C ASN A 390 26.64 -16.59 -7.52
N ILE A 391 26.54 -15.91 -6.41
CA ILE A 391 27.34 -16.12 -5.19
C ILE A 391 26.37 -16.46 -4.06
N SER A 392 26.41 -17.68 -3.55
CA SER A 392 25.44 -18.23 -2.57
C SER A 392 25.35 -17.40 -1.28
N LEU A 393 26.40 -16.66 -0.91
CA LEU A 393 26.38 -15.73 0.21
C LEU A 393 25.30 -14.64 0.08
N PHE A 394 24.87 -14.33 -1.14
CA PHE A 394 23.85 -13.29 -1.43
C PHE A 394 22.51 -13.89 -1.82
N GLU A 395 22.34 -15.20 -1.77
CA GLU A 395 21.04 -15.84 -1.94
C GLU A 395 20.25 -15.79 -0.64
N MET A 396 19.04 -15.27 -0.70
CA MET A 396 18.19 -15.10 0.49
C MET A 396 16.73 -15.29 0.14
N ASN A 397 16.00 -15.95 1.02
CA ASN A 397 14.56 -15.97 1.00
C ASN A 397 14.00 -15.61 2.39
N THR A 398 12.89 -14.92 2.41
CA THR A 398 12.23 -14.51 3.65
C THR A 398 10.73 -14.48 3.45
N MET A 399 10.00 -14.98 4.43
CA MET A 399 8.56 -14.83 4.56
C MET A 399 8.24 -14.30 5.96
N GLU A 400 7.47 -13.23 6.03
CA GLU A 400 7.12 -12.56 7.29
C GLU A 400 5.61 -12.34 7.37
N GLY A 401 5.07 -12.49 8.57
CA GLY A 401 3.69 -12.13 8.90
C GLY A 401 3.63 -11.28 10.16
N TRP A 402 2.94 -10.14 10.10
CA TRP A 402 2.85 -9.17 11.19
C TRP A 402 1.41 -8.77 11.45
N LEU A 403 1.05 -8.63 12.73
CA LEU A 403 -0.26 -8.16 13.18
C LEU A 403 -0.06 -7.10 14.26
N GLY A 404 -0.89 -6.06 14.25
CA GLY A 404 -0.76 -5.00 15.25
C GLY A 404 -1.81 -3.93 15.16
N VAL A 405 -1.48 -2.81 15.76
CA VAL A 405 -2.36 -1.63 15.84
C VAL A 405 -1.61 -0.37 15.43
N ARG A 406 -2.36 0.57 14.88
CA ARG A 406 -1.89 1.91 14.54
C ARG A 406 -2.85 2.94 15.12
N VAL A 407 -2.31 4.01 15.67
CA VAL A 407 -3.06 5.20 16.10
C VAL A 407 -2.49 6.43 15.40
N ALA A 408 -3.36 7.35 14.95
CA ALA A 408 -2.99 8.62 14.35
C ALA A 408 -3.68 9.78 15.10
N TRP A 409 -3.00 10.92 15.26
CA TRP A 409 -3.52 12.10 15.92
C TRP A 409 -2.94 13.40 15.34
#